data_d6ef7cf72894778fe900dd6b4f926fb8
#
_entry.id   d6ef7cf72894778fe900dd6b4f926fb8
#
_cell.length_a   1.000
_cell.length_b   1.000
_cell.length_c   1.000
_cell.angle_alpha   90.00
_cell.angle_beta   90.00
_cell.angle_gamma   90.00
#
_symmetry.space_group_name_H-M   'P 1'
#
loop_
_entity.id
_entity.type
_entity.pdbx_description
1 polymer ?
#
loop_
_entity_poly.entity_id
_entity_poly.type
_entity_poly.pdbx_seq_one_letter_code
_entity_poly.pdbx_strand_id
1 'polypeptide(L)' 'MTDQRYMRPGLDFAVGKAVEELGELQAAIGKTLRWGWASVNPELPEHAREANGAWVRREIADVRGALDNLEKEMDSNL' A
#
# COMPACT_ATOMS: atom_id res chain seq x y z
N MET A 1 10.10 -16.20 -3.56
CA MET A 1 11.51 -15.82 -3.40
C MET A 1 12.21 -15.82 -4.74
N THR A 2 13.02 -14.79 -5.02
CA THR A 2 13.71 -14.66 -6.29
C THR A 2 14.90 -15.59 -6.35
N ASP A 3 15.09 -16.32 -7.46
CA ASP A 3 16.28 -17.10 -7.71
C ASP A 3 17.50 -16.16 -7.70
N GLN A 4 18.56 -16.55 -7.03
CA GLN A 4 19.76 -15.72 -6.86
C GLN A 4 20.32 -15.19 -8.16
N ARG A 5 20.23 -15.95 -9.26
CA ARG A 5 20.68 -15.55 -10.60
C ARG A 5 19.92 -14.35 -11.16
N TYR A 6 18.70 -14.13 -10.67
CA TYR A 6 17.81 -13.08 -11.14
C TYR A 6 17.57 -12.01 -10.10
N MET A 7 18.29 -12.06 -8.98
CA MET A 7 18.14 -11.08 -7.91
C MET A 7 18.57 -9.68 -8.35
N ARG A 8 17.72 -8.71 -8.05
CA ARG A 8 17.97 -7.29 -8.23
C ARG A 8 17.52 -6.61 -6.95
N PRO A 9 18.36 -6.52 -5.92
CA PRO A 9 17.92 -6.16 -4.56
C PRO A 9 17.06 -4.90 -4.47
N GLY A 10 17.43 -3.82 -5.14
CA GLY A 10 16.65 -2.59 -5.11
C GLY A 10 15.28 -2.77 -5.77
N LEU A 11 15.26 -3.41 -6.95
CA LEU A 11 14.02 -3.67 -7.68
C LEU A 11 13.13 -4.66 -6.91
N ASP A 12 13.71 -5.73 -6.38
CA ASP A 12 12.94 -6.73 -5.62
C ASP A 12 12.31 -6.13 -4.37
N PHE A 13 13.04 -5.25 -3.67
CA PHE A 13 12.50 -4.52 -2.52
C PHE A 13 11.33 -3.63 -2.94
N ALA A 14 11.47 -2.90 -4.05
CA ALA A 14 10.43 -2.02 -4.56
C ALA A 14 9.18 -2.80 -4.98
N VAL A 15 9.35 -3.98 -5.59
CA VAL A 15 8.24 -4.88 -5.93
C VAL A 15 7.51 -5.33 -4.68
N GLY A 16 8.23 -5.79 -3.67
CA GLY A 16 7.63 -6.23 -2.40
C GLY A 16 6.86 -5.10 -1.72
N LYS A 17 7.43 -3.90 -1.72
CA LYS A 17 6.77 -2.73 -1.14
C LYS A 17 5.50 -2.36 -1.90
N ALA A 18 5.53 -2.41 -3.23
CA ALA A 18 4.34 -2.15 -4.06
C ALA A 18 3.24 -3.17 -3.77
N VAL A 19 3.57 -4.46 -3.66
CA VAL A 19 2.61 -5.51 -3.32
C VAL A 19 1.98 -5.25 -1.96
N GLU A 20 2.80 -4.92 -0.95
CA GLU A 20 2.32 -4.60 0.40
C GLU A 20 1.35 -3.43 0.40
N GLU A 21 1.72 -2.32 -0.23
CA GLU A 21 0.88 -1.12 -0.26
C GLU A 21 -0.42 -1.34 -1.05
N LEU A 22 -0.36 -2.10 -2.15
CA LEU A 22 -1.56 -2.46 -2.90
C LEU A 22 -2.52 -3.30 -2.05
N GLY A 23 -1.99 -4.23 -1.25
CA GLY A 23 -2.80 -5.03 -0.34
C GLY A 23 -3.47 -4.18 0.74
N GLU A 24 -2.76 -3.21 1.29
CA GLU A 24 -3.30 -2.29 2.29
C GLU A 24 -4.39 -1.40 1.70
N LEU A 25 -4.21 -0.90 0.47
CA LEU A 25 -5.25 -0.14 -0.23
C LEU A 25 -6.49 -0.99 -0.47
N GLN A 26 -6.29 -2.23 -0.92
CA GLN A 26 -7.39 -3.16 -1.14
C GLN A 26 -8.19 -3.39 0.13
N ALA A 27 -7.51 -3.56 1.27
CA ALA A 27 -8.16 -3.74 2.57
C ALA A 27 -8.97 -2.50 2.96
N ALA A 28 -8.42 -1.30 2.76
CA ALA A 28 -9.10 -0.04 3.06
C ALA A 28 -10.37 0.14 2.21
N ILE A 29 -10.28 -0.16 0.92
CA ILE A 29 -11.43 -0.10 0.00
C ILE A 29 -12.49 -1.13 0.42
N GLY A 30 -12.08 -2.34 0.79
CA GLY A 30 -12.99 -3.38 1.27
C GLY A 30 -13.75 -2.96 2.51
N LYS A 31 -13.09 -2.30 3.45
CA LYS A 31 -13.75 -1.74 4.64
C LYS A 31 -14.77 -0.68 4.27
N THR A 32 -14.43 0.17 3.30
CA THR A 32 -15.32 1.22 2.81
C THR A 32 -16.58 0.65 2.16
N LEU A 33 -16.42 -0.40 1.35
CA LEU A 33 -17.56 -1.10 0.74
C LEU A 33 -18.48 -1.72 1.79
N ARG A 34 -17.91 -2.24 2.88
CA ARG A 34 -18.69 -2.93 3.92
C ARG A 34 -19.32 -1.96 4.92
N TRP A 35 -18.59 -0.92 5.32
CA TRP A 35 -18.97 -0.08 6.47
C TRP A 35 -19.20 1.38 6.12
N GLY A 36 -18.93 1.80 4.88
CA GLY A 36 -19.12 3.17 4.41
C GLY A 36 -17.89 4.05 4.61
N TRP A 37 -17.91 5.21 3.98
CA TRP A 37 -16.78 6.14 3.94
C TRP A 37 -16.52 6.84 5.27
N ALA A 38 -17.58 7.10 6.03
CA ALA A 38 -17.48 7.84 7.29
C ALA A 38 -17.25 6.94 8.52
N SER A 39 -17.33 5.62 8.36
CA SER A 39 -17.13 4.68 9.48
C SER A 39 -15.70 4.71 9.97
N VAL A 40 -15.56 4.47 11.29
CA VAL A 40 -14.25 4.31 11.94
C VAL A 40 -14.20 2.94 12.60
N ASN A 41 -12.99 2.41 12.84
CA ASN A 41 -12.82 1.16 13.56
C ASN A 41 -13.01 1.40 15.06
N PRO A 42 -14.09 0.90 15.68
CA PRO A 42 -14.37 1.14 17.10
C PRO A 42 -13.40 0.41 18.04
N GLU A 43 -12.65 -0.57 17.55
CA GLU A 43 -11.69 -1.32 18.35
C GLU A 43 -10.38 -0.55 18.58
N LEU A 44 -10.13 0.48 17.79
CA LEU A 44 -8.96 1.33 17.96
C LEU A 44 -9.22 2.38 19.06
N PRO A 45 -8.18 2.83 19.78
CA PRO A 45 -8.29 3.98 20.67
C PRO A 45 -8.84 5.18 19.91
N GLU A 46 -9.62 6.02 20.58
CA GLU A 46 -10.29 7.15 19.94
C GLU A 46 -9.34 8.04 19.14
N HIS A 47 -8.16 8.31 19.69
CA HIS A 47 -7.15 9.16 19.02
C HIS A 47 -6.53 8.51 17.77
N ALA A 48 -6.65 7.19 17.62
CA ALA A 48 -6.10 6.45 16.49
C ALA A 48 -7.16 6.15 15.42
N ARG A 49 -8.42 6.54 15.66
CA ARG A 49 -9.50 6.29 14.71
C ARG A 49 -9.42 7.30 13.56
N GLU A 50 -9.55 6.77 12.35
CA GLU A 50 -9.75 7.61 11.17
C GLU A 50 -10.93 7.05 10.39
N ALA A 51 -11.67 7.92 9.71
CA ALA A 51 -12.75 7.49 8.83
C ALA A 51 -12.18 6.66 7.68
N ASN A 52 -12.95 5.68 7.20
CA ASN A 52 -12.51 4.81 6.10
C ASN A 52 -12.09 5.61 4.87
N GLY A 53 -12.78 6.70 4.55
CA GLY A 53 -12.41 7.57 3.44
C GLY A 53 -11.02 8.20 3.61
N ALA A 54 -10.70 8.65 4.82
CA ALA A 54 -9.38 9.20 5.12
C ALA A 54 -8.31 8.10 5.01
N TRP A 55 -8.62 6.92 5.50
CA TRP A 55 -7.72 5.76 5.38
C TRP A 55 -7.45 5.42 3.91
N VAL A 56 -8.50 5.36 3.08
CA VAL A 56 -8.33 5.11 1.64
C VAL A 56 -7.44 6.18 0.99
N ARG A 57 -7.63 7.46 1.32
CA ARG A 57 -6.78 8.54 0.78
C ARG A 57 -5.32 8.37 1.16
N ARG A 58 -5.07 7.99 2.41
CA ARG A 58 -3.70 7.75 2.90
C ARG A 58 -3.06 6.58 2.16
N GLU A 59 -3.80 5.49 1.98
CA GLU A 59 -3.29 4.32 1.26
C GLU A 59 -3.08 4.59 -0.23
N ILE A 60 -3.91 5.42 -0.86
CA ILE A 60 -3.70 5.86 -2.24
C ILE A 60 -2.36 6.59 -2.36
N ALA A 61 -2.07 7.50 -1.42
CA ALA A 61 -0.80 8.23 -1.43
C ALA A 61 0.39 7.28 -1.27
N ASP A 62 0.28 6.30 -0.36
CA ASP A 62 1.32 5.30 -0.13
C ASP A 62 1.55 4.42 -1.37
N VAL A 63 0.46 4.00 -2.03
CA VAL A 63 0.55 3.22 -3.28
C VAL A 63 1.23 4.05 -4.38
N ARG A 64 0.85 5.30 -4.54
CA ARG A 64 1.48 6.18 -5.55
C ARG A 64 2.97 6.30 -5.33
N GLY A 65 3.39 6.50 -4.08
CA GLY A 65 4.82 6.56 -3.73
C GLY A 65 5.54 5.25 -4.02
N ALA A 66 4.93 4.12 -3.68
CA ALA A 66 5.51 2.81 -3.94
C ALA A 66 5.62 2.52 -5.44
N LEU A 67 4.62 2.91 -6.24
CA LEU A 67 4.65 2.72 -7.68
C LEU A 67 5.69 3.63 -8.34
N ASP A 68 5.81 4.88 -7.91
CA ASP A 68 6.83 5.79 -8.41
C ASP A 68 8.24 5.24 -8.16
N ASN A 69 8.45 4.71 -6.96
CA ASN A 69 9.74 4.09 -6.63
C ASN A 69 9.99 2.82 -7.45
N LEU A 70 8.95 2.03 -7.69
CA LEU A 70 9.05 0.84 -8.53
C LEU A 70 9.47 1.20 -9.94
N GLU A 71 8.83 2.20 -10.56
CA GLU A 71 9.19 2.67 -11.89
C GLU A 71 10.65 3.16 -11.94
N LYS A 72 11.07 3.91 -10.92
CA LYS A 72 12.44 4.39 -10.81
C LYS A 72 13.44 3.24 -10.77
N GLU A 73 13.14 2.21 -9.98
CA GLU A 73 14.00 1.04 -9.87
C GLU A 73 14.01 0.21 -11.16
N MET A 74 12.87 0.13 -11.85
CA MET A 74 12.79 -0.51 -13.18
C MET A 74 13.67 0.23 -14.16
N ASP A 75 13.61 1.56 -14.20
CA ASP A 75 14.43 2.39 -15.09
C ASP A 75 15.93 2.22 -14.84
N SER A 76 16.30 2.01 -13.57
CA SER A 76 17.70 1.82 -13.19
C SER A 76 18.23 0.39 -13.41
N ASN A 77 17.34 -0.61 -13.46
CA ASN A 77 17.74 -2.03 -13.45
C ASN A 77 17.29 -2.81 -14.69
N LEU A 78 16.50 -2.22 -15.52
CA LEU A 78 15.99 -2.84 -16.74
C LEU A 78 16.31 -1.96 -17.95
#